data_852cc7fd815eabff4c8e4a3c459d8cf1
#
_entry.id   852cc7fd815eabff4c8e4a3c459d8cf1
#
_cell.length_a   1.000
_cell.length_b   1.000
_cell.length_c   1.000
_cell.angle_alpha   90.00
_cell.angle_beta   90.00
_cell.angle_gamma   90.00
#
_symmetry.space_group_name_H-M   'P 1'
#
loop_
_entity.id
_entity.type
_entity.pdbx_description
1 polymer ?
#
loop_
_entity_poly.entity_id
_entity_poly.type
_entity_poly.pdbx_seq_one_letter_code
_entity_poly.pdbx_strand_id
1 'polypeptide(L)' 'MAIKAYVLVVTDPTKTRHVHEEIAKVPNIVELHEVMGPYDIVVEIEVESLQEIPTILGERIRTIDGIQSTTSLVTLPD' A
#
# COMPACT_ATOMS: atom_id res chain seq x y z
N MET A 1 -13.38 -10.99 -11.28
CA MET A 1 -12.14 -10.61 -11.96
C MET A 1 -11.26 -9.82 -10.99
N ALA A 2 -10.01 -10.21 -10.87
CA ALA A 2 -9.13 -9.56 -9.92
C ALA A 2 -8.67 -8.20 -10.43
N ILE A 3 -8.65 -7.23 -9.54
CA ILE A 3 -8.21 -5.87 -9.82
C ILE A 3 -6.94 -5.62 -9.02
N LYS A 4 -5.89 -5.14 -9.70
CA LYS A 4 -4.62 -4.83 -9.05
C LYS A 4 -4.47 -3.34 -8.84
N ALA A 5 -3.87 -2.98 -7.73
CA ALA A 5 -3.50 -1.60 -7.46
C ALA A 5 -2.11 -1.57 -6.82
N TYR A 6 -1.41 -0.49 -7.09
CA TYR A 6 -0.12 -0.23 -6.46
C TYR A 6 -0.27 0.94 -5.53
N VAL A 7 0.28 0.82 -4.33
CA VAL A 7 0.28 1.91 -3.36
C VAL A 7 1.73 2.30 -3.11
N LEU A 8 2.03 3.55 -3.39
CA LEU A 8 3.37 4.11 -3.21
C LEU A 8 3.36 4.90 -1.91
N VAL A 9 4.18 4.49 -0.97
CA VAL A 9 4.12 5.00 0.40
C VAL A 9 5.36 5.79 0.74
N VAL A 10 5.15 6.99 1.30
CA VAL A 10 6.22 7.80 1.89
C VAL A 10 6.11 7.66 3.40
N THR A 11 7.22 7.32 4.04
CA THR A 11 7.24 7.09 5.48
C THR A 11 8.15 8.09 6.19
N ASP A 12 7.95 8.24 7.50
CA ASP A 12 8.94 8.83 8.37
C ASP A 12 10.16 7.90 8.34
N PRO A 13 11.37 8.41 8.00
CA PRO A 13 12.55 7.54 7.85
C PRO A 13 12.87 6.69 9.07
N THR A 14 12.49 7.15 10.26
CA THR A 14 12.75 6.40 11.48
C THR A 14 11.74 5.26 11.69
N LYS A 15 10.67 5.21 10.88
CA LYS A 15 9.57 4.26 11.05
C LYS A 15 9.32 3.38 9.83
N THR A 16 10.16 3.47 8.81
CA THR A 16 9.98 2.70 7.57
C THR A 16 9.83 1.20 7.85
N ARG A 17 10.70 0.64 8.69
CA ARG A 17 10.64 -0.76 9.03
C ARG A 17 9.33 -1.12 9.73
N HIS A 18 8.90 -0.30 10.67
CA HIS A 18 7.65 -0.51 11.38
C HIS A 18 6.47 -0.50 10.39
N VAL A 19 6.45 0.48 9.48
CA VAL A 19 5.39 0.57 8.48
C VAL A 19 5.39 -0.68 7.60
N HIS A 20 6.55 -1.12 7.15
CA HIS A 20 6.67 -2.33 6.34
C HIS A 20 6.08 -3.54 7.06
N GLU A 21 6.44 -3.72 8.33
CA GLU A 21 5.95 -4.85 9.11
C GLU A 21 4.43 -4.81 9.30
N GLU A 22 3.87 -3.62 9.50
CA GLU A 22 2.42 -3.48 9.68
C GLU A 22 1.66 -3.69 8.37
N ILE A 23 2.19 -3.20 7.24
CA ILE A 23 1.56 -3.43 5.95
C ILE A 23 1.55 -4.93 5.62
N ALA A 24 2.61 -5.64 5.99
CA ALA A 24 2.69 -7.08 5.73
C ALA A 24 1.55 -7.88 6.38
N LYS A 25 0.90 -7.33 7.38
CA LYS A 25 -0.24 -7.98 8.06
C LYS A 25 -1.57 -7.70 7.38
N VAL A 26 -1.61 -6.79 6.41
CA VAL A 26 -2.86 -6.41 5.75
C VAL A 26 -3.27 -7.50 4.75
N PRO A 27 -4.55 -7.90 4.74
CA PRO A 27 -5.01 -8.83 3.73
C PRO A 27 -4.97 -8.21 2.34
N ASN A 28 -4.97 -9.04 1.31
CA ASN A 28 -4.96 -8.63 -0.09
C ASN A 28 -3.59 -8.13 -0.60
N ILE A 29 -2.56 -8.16 0.23
CA ILE A 29 -1.21 -7.80 -0.21
C ILE A 29 -0.62 -8.92 -1.04
N VAL A 30 -0.20 -8.61 -2.26
CA VAL A 30 0.43 -9.55 -3.17
C VAL A 30 1.94 -9.42 -3.12
N GLU A 31 2.45 -8.19 -3.16
CA GLU A 31 3.87 -7.92 -3.05
C GLU A 31 4.09 -6.67 -2.21
N LEU A 32 5.24 -6.62 -1.56
CA LEU A 32 5.59 -5.54 -0.66
C LEU A 32 7.10 -5.36 -0.70
N HIS A 33 7.55 -4.17 -1.11
CA HIS A 33 8.97 -3.89 -1.26
C HIS A 33 9.33 -2.54 -0.65
N GLU A 34 10.48 -2.51 0.04
CA GLU A 34 11.11 -1.24 0.38
C GLU A 34 11.95 -0.83 -0.83
N VAL A 35 11.89 0.45 -1.19
CA VAL A 35 12.53 0.95 -2.41
C VAL A 35 13.32 2.21 -2.12
N MET A 36 14.19 2.57 -3.03
CA MET A 36 14.90 3.86 -3.02
C MET A 36 14.28 4.76 -4.08
N GLY A 37 14.20 6.04 -3.78
CA GLY A 37 13.65 7.01 -4.72
C GLY A 37 12.68 7.95 -4.03
N PRO A 38 11.70 8.50 -4.77
CA PRO A 38 10.75 9.45 -4.18
C PRO A 38 9.75 8.80 -3.23
N TYR A 39 9.71 7.47 -3.18
CA TYR A 39 8.85 6.71 -2.27
C TYR A 39 9.72 5.74 -1.48
N ASP A 40 9.19 5.26 -0.36
CA ASP A 40 9.93 4.37 0.52
C ASP A 40 9.47 2.93 0.43
N ILE A 41 8.17 2.72 0.15
CA ILE A 41 7.57 1.39 0.05
C ILE A 41 6.63 1.33 -1.15
N VAL A 42 6.67 0.22 -1.86
CA VAL A 42 5.73 -0.08 -2.94
C VAL A 42 4.95 -1.32 -2.53
N VAL A 43 3.63 -1.22 -2.59
CA VAL A 43 2.73 -2.31 -2.23
C VAL A 43 1.87 -2.65 -3.43
N GLU A 44 1.76 -3.94 -3.74
CA GLU A 44 0.81 -4.41 -4.74
C GLU A 44 -0.33 -5.08 -4.01
N ILE A 45 -1.56 -4.62 -4.25
CA ILE A 45 -2.75 -5.24 -3.67
C ILE A 45 -3.63 -5.79 -4.80
N GLU A 46 -4.39 -6.83 -4.46
CA GLU A 46 -5.31 -7.46 -5.40
C GLU A 46 -6.66 -7.61 -4.71
N VAL A 47 -7.70 -7.11 -5.37
CA VAL A 47 -9.05 -7.12 -4.84
C VAL A 47 -10.02 -7.60 -5.91
N GLU A 48 -11.24 -8.00 -5.48
CA GLU A 48 -12.29 -8.43 -6.40
C GLU A 48 -13.11 -7.25 -6.92
N SER A 49 -13.15 -6.15 -6.17
CA SER A 49 -13.96 -4.98 -6.49
C SER A 49 -13.19 -3.70 -6.23
N LEU A 50 -13.34 -2.71 -7.11
CA LEU A 50 -12.73 -1.39 -6.93
C LEU A 50 -13.13 -0.75 -5.61
N GLN A 51 -14.31 -1.06 -5.11
CA GLN A 51 -14.83 -0.48 -3.87
C GLN A 51 -14.04 -0.90 -2.65
N GLU A 52 -13.29 -2.01 -2.73
CA GLU A 52 -12.48 -2.47 -1.61
C GLU A 52 -11.21 -1.64 -1.42
N ILE A 53 -10.75 -0.95 -2.48
CA ILE A 53 -9.48 -0.21 -2.42
C ILE A 53 -9.52 0.94 -1.41
N PRO A 54 -10.53 1.83 -1.43
CA PRO A 54 -10.58 2.91 -0.42
C PRO A 54 -10.64 2.38 1.01
N THR A 55 -11.32 1.25 1.23
CA THR A 55 -11.42 0.65 2.55
C THR A 55 -10.05 0.17 3.03
N ILE A 56 -9.34 -0.56 2.16
CA ILE A 56 -8.01 -1.06 2.51
C ILE A 56 -7.07 0.11 2.79
N LEU A 57 -7.06 1.13 1.92
CA LEU A 57 -6.19 2.28 2.10
C LEU A 57 -6.54 3.07 3.36
N GLY A 58 -7.82 3.38 3.55
CA GLY A 58 -8.24 4.26 4.64
C GLY A 58 -8.22 3.61 6.00
N GLU A 59 -8.57 2.32 6.09
CA GLU A 59 -8.73 1.65 7.38
C GLU A 59 -7.55 0.77 7.74
N ARG A 60 -6.77 0.33 6.75
CA ARG A 60 -5.71 -0.64 7.00
C ARG A 60 -4.31 -0.07 6.83
N ILE A 61 -4.12 0.79 5.83
CA ILE A 61 -2.78 1.30 5.51
C ILE A 61 -2.56 2.68 6.10
N ARG A 62 -3.43 3.64 5.82
CA ARG A 62 -3.24 5.02 6.28
C ARG A 62 -3.28 5.19 7.79
N THR A 63 -3.82 4.23 8.50
CA THR A 63 -3.87 4.27 9.97
C THR A 63 -2.56 3.83 10.62
N ILE A 64 -1.61 3.32 9.84
CA ILE A 64 -0.33 2.86 10.38
C ILE A 64 0.52 4.07 10.76
N ASP A 65 1.04 4.06 11.99
CA ASP A 65 1.91 5.11 12.47
C ASP A 65 3.21 5.12 11.66
N GLY A 66 3.60 6.29 11.18
CA GLY A 66 4.82 6.45 10.39
C GLY A 66 4.57 6.71 8.91
N ILE A 67 3.34 6.57 8.44
CA ILE A 67 3.01 6.89 7.06
C ILE A 67 2.80 8.40 6.94
N GLN A 68 3.51 9.03 6.01
CA GLN A 68 3.38 10.45 5.73
C GLN A 68 2.41 10.70 4.58
N SER A 69 2.48 9.89 3.53
CA SER A 69 1.55 10.02 2.41
C SER A 69 1.48 8.72 1.62
N THR A 70 0.41 8.56 0.87
CA THR A 70 0.21 7.43 -0.03
C THR A 70 -0.28 7.92 -1.39
N THR A 71 0.18 7.26 -2.44
CA THR A 71 -0.30 7.50 -3.80
C THR A 71 -0.76 6.16 -4.35
N SER A 72 -1.98 6.09 -4.85
CA SER A 72 -2.54 4.84 -5.33
C SER A 72 -2.67 4.85 -6.85
N LEU A 73 -2.24 3.77 -7.47
CA LEU A 73 -2.35 3.57 -8.91
C LEU A 73 -3.15 2.30 -9.15
N VAL A 74 -4.31 2.43 -9.79
CA VAL A 74 -5.16 1.28 -10.09
C VAL A 74 -4.92 0.89 -11.53
N THR A 75 -4.68 -0.41 -11.76
CA THR A 75 -4.47 -0.89 -13.12
C THR A 75 -5.77 -0.85 -13.91
N LEU A 76 -5.66 -0.48 -15.17
CA LEU A 76 -6.81 -0.51 -16.07
C LEU A 76 -6.87 -1.87 -16.77
N PRO A 77 -8.06 -2.36 -17.10
CA PRO A 77 -8.18 -3.58 -17.86
C PRO A 77 -7.62 -3.40 -19.26
N ASP A 78 -7.04 -4.44 -19.80
CA ASP A 78 -6.50 -4.45 -21.15
C ASP A 78 -7.60 -4.50 -22.21
#